data_38cbfd22e252c2c91a52c5f06f71e8d5
#
_entry.id   38cbfd22e252c2c91a52c5f06f71e8d5
#
_cell.length_a   1.000
_cell.length_b   1.000
_cell.length_c   1.000
_cell.angle_alpha   90.00
_cell.angle_beta   90.00
_cell.angle_gamma   90.00
#
_symmetry.space_group_name_H-M   'P 1'
#
loop_
_entity.id
_entity.type
_entity.pdbx_description
1 polymer ?
#
loop_
_entity_poly.entity_id
_entity_poly.type
_entity_poly.pdbx_seq_one_letter_code
_entity_poly.pdbx_strand_id
1 'polypeptide(L)'
;MLLSSFGISQLRLGQIDAVLAVGLVLAMTANNPIERGLGLVLASIKPQVAGIAIVTLLWYERANWRVLVAPGLVLAASLAIFGFDWPLQWLISGYKPQTLQVMYLSSLFPIGLISFLSVLKLKGKRDQVHGVLLASALGMPFYSAYSYVVPAVFGMPWWATVLSYVGLITYPWLWWSGLFRFLWLVPASLLICLLWFKKAKVVEDKL
;
A
#
# COMPACT_ATOMS: atom_id res chain seq x y z
N MET A 1 8.18 6.59 11.27
CA MET A 1 8.21 5.90 9.96
C MET A 1 9.63 5.72 9.42
N LEU A 2 10.42 6.78 9.18
CA LEU A 2 11.78 6.66 8.61
C LEU A 2 12.74 5.80 9.44
N LEU A 3 12.59 5.80 10.76
CA LEU A 3 13.38 4.98 11.68
C LEU A 3 12.88 3.53 11.80
N SER A 4 11.81 3.14 11.11
CA SER A 4 11.41 1.74 11.05
C SER A 4 12.35 0.94 10.14
N SER A 5 12.38 -0.38 10.31
CA SER A 5 13.14 -1.27 9.43
C SER A 5 12.74 -1.11 7.97
N PHE A 6 11.48 -0.81 7.71
CA PHE A 6 10.96 -0.57 6.36
C PHE A 6 11.53 0.71 5.76
N GLY A 7 11.59 1.81 6.54
CA GLY A 7 12.20 3.07 6.11
C GLY A 7 13.69 2.93 5.82
N ILE A 8 14.43 2.25 6.69
CA ILE A 8 15.85 1.98 6.47
C ILE A 8 16.07 1.12 5.22
N SER A 9 15.25 0.08 5.01
CA SER A 9 15.30 -0.76 3.81
C SER A 9 15.01 0.04 2.54
N GLN A 10 14.07 0.99 2.57
CA GLN A 10 13.79 1.91 1.47
C GLN A 10 15.02 2.72 1.08
N LEU A 11 15.68 3.35 2.06
CA LEU A 11 16.87 4.16 1.82
C LEU A 11 18.02 3.31 1.28
N ARG A 12 18.24 2.11 1.86
CA ARG A 12 19.32 1.20 1.45
C ARG A 12 19.14 0.65 0.04
N LEU A 13 17.91 0.35 -0.36
CA LEU A 13 17.60 -0.27 -1.64
C LEU A 13 17.27 0.75 -2.74
N GLY A 14 17.23 2.06 -2.42
CA GLY A 14 16.87 3.11 -3.37
C GLY A 14 15.46 2.96 -3.94
N GLN A 15 14.52 2.43 -3.16
CA GLN A 15 13.17 2.15 -3.63
C GLN A 15 12.32 3.41 -3.72
N ILE A 16 11.39 3.44 -4.68
CA ILE A 16 10.51 4.58 -4.98
C ILE A 16 9.21 4.59 -4.15
N ASP A 17 9.02 3.65 -3.22
CA ASP A 17 7.77 3.55 -2.45
C ASP A 17 7.51 4.77 -1.55
N ALA A 18 8.56 5.52 -1.21
CA ALA A 18 8.41 6.80 -0.52
C ALA A 18 7.68 7.84 -1.40
N VAL A 19 8.00 7.87 -2.70
CA VAL A 19 7.33 8.75 -3.68
C VAL A 19 5.87 8.35 -3.83
N LEU A 20 5.60 7.05 -3.90
CA LEU A 20 4.25 6.51 -3.94
C LEU A 20 3.46 6.89 -2.67
N ALA A 21 4.08 6.78 -1.48
CA ALA A 21 3.45 7.16 -0.22
C ALA A 21 3.11 8.67 -0.19
N VAL A 22 4.02 9.53 -0.65
CA VAL A 22 3.75 10.98 -0.83
C VAL A 22 2.61 11.20 -1.81
N GLY A 23 2.57 10.46 -2.92
CA GLY A 23 1.48 10.51 -3.89
C GLY A 23 0.12 10.20 -3.26
N LEU A 24 0.02 9.16 -2.44
CA LEU A 24 -1.23 8.81 -1.73
C LEU A 24 -1.64 9.89 -0.75
N VAL A 25 -0.71 10.46 0.02
CA VAL A 25 -1.01 11.58 0.93
C VAL A 25 -1.53 12.77 0.14
N LEU A 26 -0.85 13.16 -0.95
CA LEU A 26 -1.27 14.28 -1.80
C LEU A 26 -2.66 14.03 -2.39
N ALA A 27 -2.94 12.84 -2.92
CA ALA A 27 -4.25 12.46 -3.45
C ALA A 27 -5.37 12.53 -2.41
N MET A 28 -5.04 12.37 -1.12
CA MET A 28 -6.01 12.42 -0.03
C MET A 28 -6.23 13.81 0.54
N THR A 29 -5.18 14.63 0.64
CA THR A 29 -5.17 15.84 1.46
C THR A 29 -5.13 17.14 0.66
N ALA A 30 -4.74 17.10 -0.62
CA ALA A 30 -4.69 18.31 -1.44
C ALA A 30 -6.10 18.92 -1.63
N ASN A 31 -6.19 20.23 -1.58
CA ASN A 31 -7.45 20.96 -1.80
C ASN A 31 -7.79 21.03 -3.30
N ASN A 32 -6.77 21.18 -4.15
CA ASN A 32 -6.93 21.29 -5.59
C ASN A 32 -7.14 19.90 -6.23
N PRO A 33 -8.20 19.69 -7.05
CA PRO A 33 -8.42 18.43 -7.74
C PRO A 33 -7.25 17.98 -8.64
N ILE A 34 -6.56 18.93 -9.30
CA ILE A 34 -5.42 18.61 -10.16
C ILE A 34 -4.25 18.07 -9.34
N GLU A 35 -3.97 18.65 -8.17
CA GLU A 35 -2.95 18.16 -7.24
C GLU A 35 -3.29 16.75 -6.72
N ARG A 36 -4.57 16.48 -6.43
CA ARG A 36 -5.04 15.13 -6.11
C ARG A 36 -4.78 14.16 -7.26
N GLY A 37 -5.04 14.61 -8.49
CA GLY A 37 -4.74 13.84 -9.71
C GLY A 37 -3.23 13.55 -9.85
N LEU A 38 -2.36 14.53 -9.61
CA LEU A 38 -0.91 14.32 -9.58
C LEU A 38 -0.51 13.33 -8.49
N GLY A 39 -1.15 13.39 -7.33
CA GLY A 39 -0.98 12.39 -6.27
C GLY A 39 -1.31 10.98 -6.73
N LEU A 40 -2.40 10.80 -7.50
CA LEU A 40 -2.76 9.50 -8.09
C LEU A 40 -1.72 9.02 -9.12
N VAL A 41 -1.15 9.93 -9.92
CA VAL A 41 -0.05 9.60 -10.85
C VAL A 41 1.16 9.07 -10.08
N LEU A 42 1.60 9.78 -9.04
CA LEU A 42 2.72 9.34 -8.21
C LEU A 42 2.43 8.00 -7.52
N ALA A 43 1.21 7.79 -7.05
CA ALA A 43 0.79 6.52 -6.44
C ALA A 43 0.77 5.37 -7.45
N SER A 44 0.52 5.63 -8.74
CA SER A 44 0.45 4.61 -9.79
C SER A 44 1.81 4.05 -10.25
N ILE A 45 2.92 4.59 -9.77
CA ILE A 45 4.27 4.13 -10.12
C ILE A 45 4.48 2.63 -9.76
N LYS A 46 3.84 2.16 -8.68
CA LYS A 46 3.79 0.74 -8.30
C LYS A 46 2.34 0.29 -8.10
N PRO A 47 1.59 0.01 -9.16
CA PRO A 47 0.17 -0.32 -9.06
C PRO A 47 -0.08 -1.61 -8.26
N GLN A 48 0.87 -2.54 -8.21
CA GLN A 48 0.78 -3.74 -7.37
C GLN A 48 0.71 -3.43 -5.86
N VAL A 49 1.24 -2.26 -5.43
CA VAL A 49 1.22 -1.82 -4.03
C VAL A 49 0.01 -0.93 -3.75
N ALA A 50 -0.26 0.05 -4.61
CA ALA A 50 -1.25 1.09 -4.36
C ALA A 50 -2.54 0.93 -5.19
N GLY A 51 -2.61 -0.04 -6.12
CA GLY A 51 -3.71 -0.11 -7.10
C GLY A 51 -5.10 -0.13 -6.46
N ILE A 52 -5.32 -0.94 -5.43
CA ILE A 52 -6.62 -1.00 -4.74
C ILE A 52 -6.89 0.31 -3.98
N ALA A 53 -5.88 0.93 -3.38
CA ALA A 53 -6.01 2.22 -2.73
C ALA A 53 -6.36 3.34 -3.73
N ILE A 54 -5.77 3.31 -4.94
CA ILE A 54 -6.10 4.23 -6.03
C ILE A 54 -7.57 4.05 -6.45
N VAL A 55 -8.02 2.81 -6.67
CA VAL A 55 -9.42 2.53 -6.98
C VAL A 55 -10.36 3.03 -5.88
N THR A 56 -9.99 2.84 -4.62
CA THR A 56 -10.75 3.36 -3.47
C THR A 56 -10.81 4.89 -3.51
N LEU A 57 -9.69 5.57 -3.77
CA LEU A 57 -9.65 7.03 -3.90
C LEU A 57 -10.51 7.54 -5.06
N LEU A 58 -10.42 6.90 -6.22
CA LEU A 58 -11.23 7.23 -7.39
C LEU A 58 -12.73 7.06 -7.11
N TRP A 59 -13.11 6.05 -6.33
CA TRP A 59 -14.50 5.87 -5.89
C TRP A 59 -15.00 7.05 -5.07
N TYR A 60 -14.17 7.59 -4.16
CA TYR A 60 -14.52 8.79 -3.40
C TYR A 60 -14.56 10.06 -4.26
N GLU A 61 -13.72 10.15 -5.28
CA GLU A 61 -13.61 11.30 -6.17
C GLU A 61 -14.50 11.19 -7.43
N ARG A 62 -15.33 10.17 -7.55
CA ARG A 62 -16.13 9.85 -8.78
C ARG A 62 -16.96 11.00 -9.32
N ALA A 63 -17.36 11.95 -8.47
CA ALA A 63 -18.10 13.15 -8.88
C ALA A 63 -17.20 14.28 -9.39
N ASN A 64 -15.88 14.17 -9.26
CA ASN A 64 -14.93 15.22 -9.59
C ASN A 64 -13.97 14.78 -10.70
N TRP A 65 -14.45 14.88 -11.96
CA TRP A 65 -13.68 14.49 -13.13
C TRP A 65 -12.31 15.20 -13.26
N ARG A 66 -12.15 16.40 -12.65
CA ARG A 66 -10.89 17.17 -12.69
C ARG A 66 -9.72 16.41 -12.06
N VAL A 67 -10.00 15.49 -11.16
CA VAL A 67 -8.98 14.60 -10.56
C VAL A 67 -8.38 13.65 -11.60
N LEU A 68 -9.12 13.33 -12.66
CA LEU A 68 -8.66 12.44 -13.72
C LEU A 68 -7.81 13.15 -14.78
N VAL A 69 -7.72 14.46 -14.77
CA VAL A 69 -6.99 15.23 -15.80
C VAL A 69 -5.50 14.85 -15.81
N ALA A 70 -4.84 14.90 -14.66
CA ALA A 70 -3.41 14.55 -14.59
C ALA A 70 -3.13 13.07 -14.92
N PRO A 71 -3.84 12.08 -14.35
CA PRO A 71 -3.70 10.68 -14.76
C PRO A 71 -3.99 10.45 -16.25
N GLY A 72 -5.02 11.09 -16.78
CA GLY A 72 -5.39 11.00 -18.18
C GLY A 72 -4.32 11.53 -19.13
N LEU A 73 -3.73 12.70 -18.82
CA LEU A 73 -2.63 13.27 -19.59
C LEU A 73 -1.38 12.39 -19.56
N VAL A 74 -1.01 11.88 -18.38
CA VAL A 74 0.14 10.97 -18.25
C VAL A 74 -0.10 9.67 -19.00
N LEU A 75 -1.30 9.10 -18.92
CA LEU A 75 -1.65 7.89 -19.68
C LEU A 75 -1.60 8.18 -21.20
N ALA A 76 -2.19 9.27 -21.67
CA ALA A 76 -2.15 9.64 -23.09
C ALA A 76 -0.73 9.83 -23.59
N ALA A 77 0.12 10.54 -22.82
CA ALA A 77 1.53 10.73 -23.16
C ALA A 77 2.28 9.39 -23.19
N SER A 78 2.04 8.50 -22.22
CA SER A 78 2.69 7.20 -22.20
C SER A 78 2.28 6.30 -23.35
N LEU A 79 1.01 6.30 -23.74
CA LEU A 79 0.54 5.59 -24.92
C LEU A 79 1.14 6.14 -26.22
N ALA A 80 1.30 7.48 -26.31
CA ALA A 80 1.94 8.12 -27.47
C ALA A 80 3.43 7.79 -27.58
N ILE A 81 4.14 7.65 -26.45
CA ILE A 81 5.60 7.40 -26.42
C ILE A 81 5.90 5.90 -26.57
N PHE A 82 5.19 5.03 -25.85
CA PHE A 82 5.50 3.61 -25.76
C PHE A 82 4.59 2.72 -26.61
N GLY A 83 3.58 3.29 -27.30
CA GLY A 83 2.59 2.55 -28.09
C GLY A 83 1.44 2.03 -27.23
N PHE A 84 0.36 1.61 -27.92
CA PHE A 84 -0.88 1.16 -27.26
C PHE A 84 -0.74 -0.19 -26.55
N ASP A 85 0.25 -0.99 -26.92
CA ASP A 85 0.44 -2.34 -26.37
C ASP A 85 1.24 -2.38 -25.07
N TRP A 86 1.89 -1.27 -24.67
CA TRP A 86 2.78 -1.28 -23.51
C TRP A 86 2.10 -1.69 -22.21
N PRO A 87 0.83 -1.33 -21.91
CA PRO A 87 0.20 -1.76 -20.67
C PRO A 87 0.01 -3.29 -20.61
N LEU A 88 -0.33 -3.89 -21.75
CA LEU A 88 -0.46 -5.34 -21.87
C LEU A 88 0.90 -6.05 -21.77
N GLN A 89 1.91 -5.51 -22.44
CA GLN A 89 3.28 -6.04 -22.37
C GLN A 89 3.84 -5.97 -20.94
N TRP A 90 3.58 -4.87 -20.24
CA TRP A 90 3.95 -4.73 -18.83
C TRP A 90 3.25 -5.77 -17.95
N LEU A 91 1.94 -5.97 -18.14
CA LEU A 91 1.16 -6.95 -17.40
C LEU A 91 1.71 -8.38 -17.62
N ILE A 92 1.99 -8.75 -18.86
CA ILE A 92 2.49 -10.07 -19.21
C ILE A 92 3.93 -10.27 -18.70
N SER A 93 4.81 -9.26 -18.84
CA SER A 93 6.20 -9.35 -18.43
C SER A 93 6.38 -9.46 -16.90
N GLY A 94 5.44 -8.92 -16.13
CA GLY A 94 5.45 -8.99 -14.67
C GLY A 94 5.22 -10.40 -14.10
N TYR A 95 4.68 -11.31 -14.88
CA TYR A 95 4.34 -12.69 -14.47
C TYR A 95 5.45 -13.72 -14.69
N LYS A 96 6.71 -13.35 -14.50
CA LYS A 96 7.79 -14.35 -14.58
C LYS A 96 7.77 -15.27 -13.34
N PRO A 97 7.82 -16.62 -13.49
CA PRO A 97 7.74 -17.56 -12.37
C PRO A 97 8.77 -17.34 -11.27
N GLN A 98 9.97 -16.89 -11.63
CA GLN A 98 11.07 -16.59 -10.69
C GLN A 98 10.75 -15.41 -9.77
N THR A 99 9.98 -14.44 -10.25
CA THR A 99 9.55 -13.28 -9.46
C THR A 99 8.48 -13.68 -8.45
N LEU A 100 7.63 -14.64 -8.79
CA LEU A 100 6.56 -15.14 -7.92
C LEU A 100 7.10 -15.83 -6.66
N GLN A 101 8.19 -16.61 -6.76
CA GLN A 101 8.76 -17.32 -5.62
C GLN A 101 9.25 -16.38 -4.50
N VAL A 102 9.83 -15.24 -4.85
CA VAL A 102 10.32 -14.25 -3.87
C VAL A 102 9.16 -13.47 -3.23
N MET A 103 8.07 -13.28 -3.96
CA MET A 103 6.93 -12.47 -3.53
C MET A 103 6.02 -13.15 -2.52
N TYR A 104 5.86 -14.47 -2.58
CA TYR A 104 5.03 -15.24 -1.64
C TYR A 104 5.57 -15.27 -0.20
N LEU A 105 6.83 -14.87 0.01
CA LEU A 105 7.48 -14.94 1.32
C LEU A 105 7.07 -13.81 2.28
N SER A 106 6.53 -12.72 1.78
CA SER A 106 6.28 -11.50 2.59
C SER A 106 4.81 -11.26 2.95
N SER A 107 3.85 -12.00 2.38
CA SER A 107 2.41 -11.85 2.64
C SER A 107 1.73 -13.16 3.04
N LEU A 108 0.53 -13.06 3.60
CA LEU A 108 -0.32 -14.23 3.93
C LEU A 108 -1.17 -14.70 2.74
N PHE A 109 -0.78 -14.39 1.52
CA PHE A 109 -1.54 -14.83 0.34
C PHE A 109 -1.69 -16.36 0.31
N PRO A 110 -2.86 -16.94 0.00
CA PRO A 110 -4.12 -16.25 -0.32
C PRO A 110 -5.00 -15.95 0.91
N ILE A 111 -4.66 -16.45 2.08
CA ILE A 111 -5.48 -16.31 3.31
C ILE A 111 -5.64 -14.83 3.70
N GLY A 112 -4.61 -14.04 3.49
CA GLY A 112 -4.63 -12.59 3.74
C GLY A 112 -5.71 -11.82 2.97
N LEU A 113 -6.25 -12.38 1.87
CA LEU A 113 -7.35 -11.78 1.13
C LEU A 113 -8.61 -11.57 1.99
N ILE A 114 -8.81 -12.40 3.01
CA ILE A 114 -9.92 -12.27 3.96
C ILE A 114 -9.87 -10.92 4.68
N SER A 115 -8.68 -10.34 4.86
CA SER A 115 -8.51 -9.03 5.51
C SER A 115 -9.24 -7.90 4.78
N PHE A 116 -9.49 -8.00 3.46
CA PHE A 116 -10.29 -7.01 2.72
C PHE A 116 -11.74 -6.94 3.20
N LEU A 117 -12.31 -8.03 3.72
CA LEU A 117 -13.66 -8.01 4.28
C LEU A 117 -13.73 -7.11 5.53
N SER A 118 -12.64 -7.00 6.27
CA SER A 118 -12.58 -6.13 7.45
C SER A 118 -12.59 -4.65 7.08
N VAL A 119 -12.08 -4.29 5.89
CA VAL A 119 -12.06 -2.91 5.40
C VAL A 119 -13.46 -2.36 5.14
N LEU A 120 -14.42 -3.24 4.80
CA LEU A 120 -15.83 -2.86 4.60
C LEU A 120 -16.47 -2.28 5.88
N LYS A 121 -15.91 -2.58 7.06
CA LYS A 121 -16.35 -2.04 8.35
C LYS A 121 -15.82 -0.64 8.64
N LEU A 122 -14.81 -0.19 7.91
CA LEU A 122 -14.22 1.12 8.09
C LEU A 122 -15.07 2.18 7.39
N LYS A 123 -15.24 3.32 8.08
CA LYS A 123 -15.98 4.46 7.56
C LYS A 123 -15.02 5.64 7.36
N GLY A 124 -15.23 6.37 6.26
CA GLY A 124 -14.42 7.52 5.92
C GLY A 124 -13.21 7.20 5.03
N LYS A 125 -12.91 8.15 4.14
CA LYS A 125 -11.91 8.05 3.07
C LYS A 125 -10.53 7.59 3.59
N ARG A 126 -10.01 8.28 4.62
CA ARG A 126 -8.68 8.01 5.17
C ARG A 126 -8.55 6.60 5.72
N ASP A 127 -9.53 6.17 6.52
CA ASP A 127 -9.47 4.87 7.18
C ASP A 127 -9.65 3.73 6.18
N GLN A 128 -10.51 3.89 5.18
CA GLN A 128 -10.67 2.88 4.13
C GLN A 128 -9.40 2.75 3.28
N VAL A 129 -8.78 3.87 2.89
CA VAL A 129 -7.51 3.84 2.13
C VAL A 129 -6.41 3.18 2.96
N HIS A 130 -6.28 3.55 4.25
CA HIS A 130 -5.31 2.92 5.15
C HIS A 130 -5.59 1.42 5.32
N GLY A 131 -6.84 1.05 5.59
CA GLY A 131 -7.26 -0.33 5.73
C GLY A 131 -7.00 -1.17 4.48
N VAL A 132 -7.28 -0.62 3.29
CA VAL A 132 -6.99 -1.26 2.00
C VAL A 132 -5.49 -1.50 1.82
N LEU A 133 -4.64 -0.52 2.16
CA LEU A 133 -3.18 -0.68 2.06
C LEU A 133 -2.66 -1.77 3.01
N LEU A 134 -3.20 -1.82 4.25
CA LEU A 134 -2.86 -2.86 5.21
C LEU A 134 -3.34 -4.24 4.75
N ALA A 135 -4.56 -4.33 4.21
CA ALA A 135 -5.10 -5.56 3.63
C ALA A 135 -4.31 -6.00 2.40
N SER A 136 -3.88 -5.06 1.54
CA SER A 136 -2.99 -5.35 0.41
C SER A 136 -1.64 -5.91 0.87
N ALA A 137 -1.07 -5.34 1.93
CA ALA A 137 0.18 -5.84 2.52
C ALA A 137 0.05 -7.27 3.06
N LEU A 138 -1.14 -7.69 3.49
CA LEU A 138 -1.41 -9.05 3.96
C LEU A 138 -1.78 -10.01 2.84
N GLY A 139 -2.59 -9.55 1.88
CA GLY A 139 -3.28 -10.41 0.92
C GLY A 139 -2.70 -10.40 -0.50
N MET A 140 -1.85 -9.44 -0.88
CA MET A 140 -1.33 -9.37 -2.24
C MET A 140 0.02 -10.09 -2.36
N PRO A 141 0.18 -11.01 -3.33
CA PRO A 141 1.41 -11.78 -3.49
C PRO A 141 2.61 -10.92 -3.90
N PHE A 142 2.36 -9.73 -4.44
CA PHE A 142 3.38 -8.81 -4.95
C PHE A 142 3.79 -7.72 -3.96
N TYR A 143 3.37 -7.83 -2.70
CA TYR A 143 3.68 -6.84 -1.67
C TYR A 143 4.99 -7.20 -0.98
N SER A 144 6.05 -6.48 -1.30
CA SER A 144 7.37 -6.70 -0.70
C SER A 144 7.52 -6.02 0.67
N ALA A 145 8.42 -6.56 1.50
CA ALA A 145 8.63 -6.08 2.86
C ALA A 145 8.95 -4.58 2.96
N TYR A 146 9.73 -4.04 2.03
CA TYR A 146 10.04 -2.61 2.01
C TYR A 146 8.83 -1.74 1.62
N SER A 147 7.84 -2.29 0.92
CA SER A 147 6.61 -1.56 0.58
C SER A 147 5.69 -1.32 1.79
N TYR A 148 5.96 -1.93 2.94
CA TYR A 148 5.23 -1.64 4.18
C TYR A 148 5.41 -0.20 4.68
N VAL A 149 6.37 0.55 4.14
CA VAL A 149 6.48 1.99 4.38
C VAL A 149 5.23 2.74 3.90
N VAL A 150 4.54 2.23 2.87
CA VAL A 150 3.39 2.90 2.27
C VAL A 150 2.19 2.98 3.23
N PRO A 151 1.68 1.88 3.83
CA PRO A 151 0.65 2.00 4.85
C PRO A 151 1.12 2.70 6.11
N ALA A 152 2.41 2.66 6.45
CA ALA A 152 2.98 3.31 7.63
C ALA A 152 2.90 4.85 7.59
N VAL A 153 2.75 5.47 6.41
CA VAL A 153 2.62 6.93 6.27
C VAL A 153 1.34 7.46 6.90
N PHE A 154 0.30 6.64 7.03
CA PHE A 154 -0.98 7.02 7.64
C PHE A 154 -0.97 7.04 9.17
N GLY A 155 0.09 6.54 9.77
CA GLY A 155 0.33 6.50 11.20
C GLY A 155 0.96 5.18 11.59
N MET A 156 2.17 5.24 12.14
CA MET A 156 2.89 4.08 12.66
C MET A 156 3.22 4.34 14.14
N PRO A 157 2.50 3.72 15.08
CA PRO A 157 2.78 3.88 16.49
C PRO A 157 4.18 3.30 16.81
N TRP A 158 4.79 3.79 17.90
CA TRP A 158 6.16 3.40 18.27
C TRP A 158 6.35 1.88 18.43
N TRP A 159 5.36 1.18 18.99
CA TRP A 159 5.41 -0.28 19.15
C TRP A 159 5.45 -1.01 17.80
N ALA A 160 4.73 -0.52 16.77
CA ALA A 160 4.78 -1.08 15.41
C ALA A 160 6.15 -0.83 14.76
N THR A 161 6.81 0.30 15.08
CA THR A 161 8.19 0.55 14.69
C THR A 161 9.13 -0.50 15.31
N VAL A 162 9.00 -0.76 16.62
CA VAL A 162 9.79 -1.81 17.28
C VAL A 162 9.50 -3.18 16.67
N LEU A 163 8.23 -3.53 16.47
CA LEU A 163 7.82 -4.80 15.88
C LEU A 163 8.41 -4.99 14.46
N SER A 164 8.59 -3.92 13.71
CA SER A 164 9.19 -3.99 12.37
C SER A 164 10.63 -4.50 12.37
N TYR A 165 11.36 -4.32 13.47
CA TYR A 165 12.74 -4.82 13.63
C TYR A 165 12.82 -6.32 13.91
N VAL A 166 11.75 -6.95 14.39
CA VAL A 166 11.71 -8.40 14.60
C VAL A 166 12.03 -9.15 13.30
N GLY A 167 11.49 -8.67 12.17
CA GLY A 167 11.82 -9.22 10.86
C GLY A 167 13.28 -9.04 10.46
N LEU A 168 13.93 -7.93 10.87
CA LEU A 168 15.36 -7.69 10.58
C LEU A 168 16.29 -8.54 11.45
N ILE A 169 15.98 -8.70 12.74
CA ILE A 169 16.79 -9.51 13.66
C ILE A 169 16.78 -10.97 13.21
N THR A 170 15.66 -11.42 12.70
CA THR A 170 15.50 -12.79 12.20
C THR A 170 16.07 -13.01 10.80
N TYR A 171 16.33 -11.91 10.04
CA TYR A 171 16.78 -11.94 8.65
C TYR A 171 18.08 -12.76 8.41
N PRO A 172 19.18 -12.62 9.19
CA PRO A 172 20.42 -13.31 8.91
C PRO A 172 20.35 -14.82 9.20
N TRP A 173 19.55 -15.24 10.20
CA TRP A 173 19.47 -16.63 10.68
C TRP A 173 18.43 -17.45 9.95
N LEU A 174 17.47 -16.80 9.28
CA LEU A 174 16.23 -17.41 8.86
C LEU A 174 15.98 -17.27 7.34
N TRP A 175 16.97 -16.76 6.61
CA TRP A 175 16.95 -16.74 5.14
C TRP A 175 16.60 -18.09 4.52
N TRP A 176 17.07 -19.20 5.17
CA TRP A 176 16.80 -20.56 4.74
C TRP A 176 15.48 -21.15 5.26
N SER A 177 14.90 -20.61 6.32
CA SER A 177 13.78 -21.23 7.05
C SER A 177 12.41 -20.61 6.77
N GLY A 178 12.30 -19.66 5.85
CA GLY A 178 10.99 -19.06 5.48
C GLY A 178 10.34 -18.19 6.56
N LEU A 179 11.09 -17.76 7.57
CA LEU A 179 10.62 -16.91 8.68
C LEU A 179 10.47 -15.42 8.33
N PHE A 180 10.79 -15.02 7.10
CA PHE A 180 10.24 -13.79 6.46
C PHE A 180 8.71 -13.68 6.63
N ARG A 181 8.08 -14.81 6.96
CA ARG A 181 6.64 -14.93 7.22
C ARG A 181 6.14 -14.08 8.38
N PHE A 182 6.99 -13.57 9.28
CA PHE A 182 6.52 -12.75 10.42
C PHE A 182 6.42 -11.23 10.12
N LEU A 183 6.89 -10.76 8.97
CA LEU A 183 6.72 -9.35 8.60
C LEU A 183 5.24 -8.94 8.45
N TRP A 184 4.35 -9.90 8.20
CA TRP A 184 2.91 -9.68 8.18
C TRP A 184 2.32 -9.27 9.54
N LEU A 185 3.02 -9.53 10.65
CA LEU A 185 2.55 -9.14 11.99
C LEU A 185 2.33 -7.63 12.10
N VAL A 186 3.17 -6.82 11.44
CA VAL A 186 3.04 -5.35 11.49
C VAL A 186 1.74 -4.89 10.81
N PRO A 187 1.47 -5.18 9.54
CA PRO A 187 0.22 -4.77 8.92
C PRO A 187 -1.02 -5.42 9.56
N ALA A 188 -0.92 -6.66 10.05
CA ALA A 188 -2.03 -7.31 10.75
C ALA A 188 -2.37 -6.60 12.06
N SER A 189 -1.37 -6.31 12.89
CA SER A 189 -1.58 -5.61 14.16
C SER A 189 -2.09 -4.18 13.96
N LEU A 190 -1.59 -3.46 12.95
CA LEU A 190 -2.09 -2.13 12.59
C LEU A 190 -3.56 -2.18 12.12
N LEU A 191 -3.93 -3.18 11.32
CA LEU A 191 -5.30 -3.35 10.86
C LEU A 191 -6.24 -3.67 12.03
N ILE A 192 -5.83 -4.55 12.94
CA ILE A 192 -6.59 -4.87 14.16
C ILE A 192 -6.77 -3.60 15.01
N CYS A 193 -5.72 -2.83 15.24
CA CYS A 193 -5.80 -1.57 15.98
C CYS A 193 -6.75 -0.59 15.30
N LEU A 194 -6.65 -0.42 13.99
CA LEU A 194 -7.54 0.48 13.24
C LEU A 194 -9.01 0.12 13.42
N LEU A 195 -9.33 -1.18 13.38
CA LEU A 195 -10.69 -1.69 13.58
C LEU A 195 -11.17 -1.53 15.03
N TRP A 196 -10.29 -1.79 16.00
CA TRP A 196 -10.61 -1.73 17.42
C TRP A 196 -10.90 -0.31 17.89
N PHE A 197 -10.00 0.63 17.61
CA PHE A 197 -10.18 2.03 18.03
C PHE A 197 -11.42 2.67 17.41
N LYS A 198 -11.77 2.29 16.18
CA LYS A 198 -13.00 2.76 15.55
C LYS A 198 -14.25 2.22 16.22
N LYS A 199 -14.23 0.97 16.69
CA LYS A 199 -15.35 0.38 17.41
C LYS A 199 -15.54 1.09 18.77
N ALA A 200 -14.46 1.39 19.48
CA ALA A 200 -14.52 2.08 20.76
C ALA A 200 -15.14 3.49 20.63
N LYS A 201 -14.71 4.28 19.63
CA LYS A 201 -15.24 5.63 19.40
C LYS A 201 -16.74 5.63 19.05
N VAL A 202 -17.20 4.67 18.26
CA VAL A 202 -18.64 4.56 17.91
C VAL A 202 -19.52 4.19 19.13
N VAL A 203 -18.95 3.50 20.12
CA VAL A 203 -19.64 3.19 21.36
C VAL A 203 -19.71 4.43 22.26
N GLU A 204 -18.63 5.19 22.34
CA GLU A 204 -18.55 6.44 23.13
C GLU A 204 -19.49 7.55 22.60
N ASP A 205 -19.61 7.67 21.27
CA ASP A 205 -20.53 8.64 20.62
C ASP A 205 -22.02 8.25 20.78
N LYS A 206 -22.35 7.07 21.35
CA LYS A 206 -23.72 6.60 21.57
C LYS A 206 -24.17 6.60 23.05
N LEU A 207 -23.27 6.87 24.00
CA LEU A 207 -23.51 7.02 25.42
C LEU A 207 -23.65 8.50 25.79
#